data_abaef2e38105bef2498adb56bb0f2e84
#
_entry.id   abaef2e38105bef2498adb56bb0f2e84
#
_cell.length_a   1.000
_cell.length_b   1.000
_cell.length_c   1.000
_cell.angle_alpha   90.00
_cell.angle_beta   90.00
_cell.angle_gamma   90.00
#
_symmetry.space_group_name_H-M   'P 1'
#
loop_
_entity.id
_entity.type
_entity.pdbx_description
1 polymer ?
#
loop_
_entity_poly.entity_id
_entity_poly.type
_entity_poly.pdbx_seq_one_letter_code
_entity_poly.pdbx_strand_id
1 'polypeptide(L)'
;MKLTQTASELVQQLRNKDISAAELLEEHLDRIGAVNPDINAVVTLDEDRARERAAAADEALEKGADWGPLHGLPMTVKDAYEVEGIVTTGGSPKWKDHVPQRHAEVVQRLTAAGAIVFGKTNVPYLSGDWQTYNEIFGVTNNPWDYTKTPGGSSGGSAAAIAGGLTPLEVGSDIGGSVRIPAHFCGVYGHKPSYDLIPIRGHLPPPPGSLSENDTITVAGPLARSAADLELALSVLAGPRSSEEQGWQLHLPPTRHQQLKDFRIAIWPGDDFCPLETAMADTIQETTDQLAKQGATVTEVNPGFSLEMNNDLFWNLFNAVIATGFPQQVLDDMQQLLKNSDPDVKDPRVR
;
A
#
# COMPACT_ATOMS: atom_id res chain seq x y z
N MET A 1 -25.26 -2.48 -0.10
CA MET A 1 -24.23 -1.87 0.72
C MET A 1 -23.06 -1.55 -0.21
N LYS A 2 -22.98 -0.27 -0.63
CA LYS A 2 -22.04 0.18 -1.70
C LYS A 2 -20.57 0.14 -1.26
N LEU A 3 -20.30 0.27 0.04
CA LEU A 3 -18.96 0.38 0.61
C LEU A 3 -18.09 -0.90 0.52
N THR A 4 -18.66 -2.02 0.07
CA THR A 4 -17.92 -3.25 -0.22
C THR A 4 -17.69 -3.47 -1.72
N GLN A 5 -18.17 -2.55 -2.57
CA GLN A 5 -17.94 -2.58 -4.00
C GLN A 5 -16.47 -2.28 -4.32
N THR A 6 -16.03 -2.74 -5.46
CA THR A 6 -14.68 -2.48 -5.97
C THR A 6 -14.56 -1.03 -6.45
N ALA A 7 -13.35 -0.49 -6.50
CA ALA A 7 -13.10 0.85 -7.03
C ALA A 7 -13.57 0.97 -8.49
N SER A 8 -13.36 -0.08 -9.28
CA SER A 8 -13.79 -0.16 -10.68
C SER A 8 -15.31 -0.09 -10.84
N GLU A 9 -16.07 -0.80 -9.96
CA GLU A 9 -17.54 -0.74 -9.95
C GLU A 9 -18.03 0.66 -9.56
N LEU A 10 -17.41 1.29 -8.55
CA LEU A 10 -17.76 2.64 -8.11
C LEU A 10 -17.49 3.69 -9.20
N VAL A 11 -16.33 3.63 -9.86
CA VAL A 11 -16.03 4.51 -11.00
C VAL A 11 -17.05 4.35 -12.12
N GLN A 12 -17.47 3.11 -12.40
CA GLN A 12 -18.51 2.88 -13.42
C GLN A 12 -19.86 3.50 -13.02
N GLN A 13 -20.26 3.39 -11.75
CA GLN A 13 -21.50 4.02 -11.24
C GLN A 13 -21.43 5.56 -11.28
N LEU A 14 -20.28 6.14 -10.93
CA LEU A 14 -20.04 7.57 -11.06
C LEU A 14 -20.22 8.04 -12.51
N ARG A 15 -19.59 7.36 -13.46
CA ARG A 15 -19.71 7.66 -14.89
C ARG A 15 -21.11 7.49 -15.45
N ASN A 16 -21.84 6.50 -14.97
CA ASN A 16 -23.23 6.28 -15.33
C ASN A 16 -24.18 7.26 -14.65
N LYS A 17 -23.70 8.04 -13.68
CA LYS A 17 -24.50 8.92 -12.81
C LYS A 17 -25.51 8.15 -11.94
N ASP A 18 -25.19 6.89 -11.60
CA ASP A 18 -25.97 6.07 -10.67
C ASP A 18 -25.77 6.53 -9.22
N ILE A 19 -24.63 7.19 -8.95
CA ILE A 19 -24.28 7.89 -7.72
C ILE A 19 -23.44 9.11 -8.09
N SER A 20 -23.55 10.20 -7.34
CA SER A 20 -22.65 11.34 -7.44
C SER A 20 -21.35 11.13 -6.63
N ALA A 21 -20.30 11.85 -6.98
CA ALA A 21 -19.06 11.85 -6.20
C ALA A 21 -19.28 12.42 -4.79
N ALA A 22 -20.15 13.42 -4.66
CA ALA A 22 -20.53 14.00 -3.37
C ALA A 22 -21.24 12.96 -2.48
N GLU A 23 -22.24 12.23 -3.00
CA GLU A 23 -22.94 11.18 -2.25
C GLU A 23 -21.97 10.04 -1.84
N LEU A 24 -21.10 9.59 -2.76
CA LEU A 24 -20.14 8.54 -2.47
C LEU A 24 -19.12 8.96 -1.39
N LEU A 25 -18.67 10.21 -1.42
CA LEU A 25 -17.77 10.76 -0.39
C LEU A 25 -18.46 10.75 0.98
N GLU A 26 -19.70 11.24 1.08
CA GLU A 26 -20.44 11.27 2.36
C GLU A 26 -20.68 9.84 2.88
N GLU A 27 -21.02 8.86 2.03
CA GLU A 27 -21.12 7.45 2.45
C GLU A 27 -19.81 6.95 3.09
N HIS A 28 -18.65 7.33 2.56
CA HIS A 28 -17.35 6.98 3.17
C HIS A 28 -17.07 7.73 4.47
N LEU A 29 -17.39 9.02 4.55
CA LEU A 29 -17.23 9.82 5.78
C LEU A 29 -18.13 9.29 6.90
N ASP A 30 -19.38 8.97 6.61
CA ASP A 30 -20.30 8.34 7.54
C ASP A 30 -19.77 6.99 8.04
N ARG A 31 -19.23 6.18 7.13
CA ARG A 31 -18.63 4.89 7.49
C ARG A 31 -17.41 5.07 8.38
N ILE A 32 -16.55 6.05 8.10
CA ILE A 32 -15.41 6.41 8.93
C ILE A 32 -15.88 6.81 10.33
N GLY A 33 -16.87 7.68 10.43
CA GLY A 33 -17.46 8.09 11.71
C GLY A 33 -17.99 6.92 12.55
N ALA A 34 -18.58 5.92 11.88
CA ALA A 34 -19.18 4.76 12.55
C ALA A 34 -18.19 3.67 12.96
N VAL A 35 -17.11 3.46 12.21
CA VAL A 35 -16.27 2.25 12.33
C VAL A 35 -14.81 2.56 12.67
N ASN A 36 -14.31 3.69 12.22
CA ASN A 36 -12.90 4.04 12.43
C ASN A 36 -12.50 4.25 13.89
N PRO A 37 -13.39 4.68 14.81
CA PRO A 37 -13.04 4.73 16.24
C PRO A 37 -12.52 3.42 16.82
N ASP A 38 -12.98 2.27 16.33
CA ASP A 38 -12.54 0.94 16.78
C ASP A 38 -11.32 0.44 16.00
N ILE A 39 -11.18 0.87 14.73
CA ILE A 39 -10.08 0.42 13.84
C ILE A 39 -8.88 1.37 13.92
N ASN A 40 -9.10 2.67 13.99
CA ASN A 40 -8.07 3.73 13.93
C ASN A 40 -7.17 3.60 12.68
N ALA A 41 -7.79 3.40 11.53
CA ALA A 41 -7.10 3.26 10.24
C ALA A 41 -6.89 4.61 9.55
N VAL A 42 -7.93 5.45 9.49
CA VAL A 42 -7.88 6.80 8.91
C VAL A 42 -7.60 7.79 10.04
N VAL A 43 -6.49 8.53 9.93
CA VAL A 43 -5.96 9.35 11.04
C VAL A 43 -5.97 10.85 10.76
N THR A 44 -6.15 11.24 9.51
CA THR A 44 -6.30 12.64 9.11
C THR A 44 -7.34 12.72 8.00
N LEU A 45 -8.27 13.65 8.10
CA LEU A 45 -9.30 13.94 7.10
C LEU A 45 -9.20 15.38 6.63
N ASP A 46 -9.57 15.63 5.38
CA ASP A 46 -9.72 16.93 4.76
C ASP A 46 -11.08 17.01 4.08
N GLU A 47 -12.11 17.02 4.91
CA GLU A 47 -13.50 16.89 4.47
C GLU A 47 -13.95 18.07 3.58
N ASP A 48 -13.59 19.31 3.95
CA ASP A 48 -14.07 20.49 3.26
C ASP A 48 -13.57 20.53 1.81
N ARG A 49 -12.24 20.36 1.60
CA ARG A 49 -11.69 20.32 0.23
C ARG A 49 -12.13 19.09 -0.54
N ALA A 50 -12.34 17.96 0.15
CA ALA A 50 -12.88 16.76 -0.49
C ALA A 50 -14.31 17.00 -1.00
N ARG A 51 -15.17 17.65 -0.21
CA ARG A 51 -16.53 18.03 -0.64
C ARG A 51 -16.52 19.01 -1.81
N GLU A 52 -15.67 20.03 -1.76
CA GLU A 52 -15.51 20.97 -2.88
C GLU A 52 -15.08 20.26 -4.17
N ARG A 53 -14.11 19.33 -4.05
CA ARG A 53 -13.63 18.58 -5.21
C ARG A 53 -14.66 17.57 -5.72
N ALA A 54 -15.44 16.94 -4.84
CA ALA A 54 -16.53 16.04 -5.22
C ALA A 54 -17.61 16.77 -6.00
N ALA A 55 -18.07 17.92 -5.50
CA ALA A 55 -19.03 18.76 -6.20
C ALA A 55 -18.50 19.24 -7.57
N ALA A 56 -17.21 19.59 -7.66
CA ALA A 56 -16.59 19.97 -8.92
C ALA A 56 -16.47 18.79 -9.90
N ALA A 57 -16.27 17.55 -9.41
CA ALA A 57 -16.28 16.35 -10.25
C ALA A 57 -17.67 16.08 -10.82
N ASP A 58 -18.71 16.19 -10.00
CA ASP A 58 -20.10 16.02 -10.44
C ASP A 58 -20.46 17.08 -11.51
N GLU A 59 -20.14 18.35 -11.26
CA GLU A 59 -20.36 19.43 -12.23
C GLU A 59 -19.61 19.21 -13.56
N ALA A 60 -18.36 18.72 -13.49
CA ALA A 60 -17.57 18.40 -14.67
C ALA A 60 -18.25 17.32 -15.51
N LEU A 61 -18.71 16.24 -14.87
CA LEU A 61 -19.40 15.15 -15.55
C LEU A 61 -20.74 15.56 -16.15
N GLU A 62 -21.48 16.49 -15.49
CA GLU A 62 -22.70 17.08 -16.06
C GLU A 62 -22.41 17.84 -17.35
N LYS A 63 -21.27 18.53 -17.42
CA LYS A 63 -20.80 19.27 -18.60
C LYS A 63 -20.13 18.39 -19.66
N GLY A 64 -20.09 17.07 -19.43
CA GLY A 64 -19.47 16.10 -20.36
C GLY A 64 -17.96 16.04 -20.27
N ALA A 65 -17.34 16.55 -19.20
CA ALA A 65 -15.91 16.46 -18.94
C ALA A 65 -15.60 15.30 -17.97
N ASP A 66 -14.73 14.37 -18.41
CA ASP A 66 -14.21 13.28 -17.59
C ASP A 66 -12.75 13.59 -17.23
N TRP A 67 -12.43 13.61 -15.94
CA TRP A 67 -11.06 13.91 -15.47
C TRP A 67 -10.10 12.74 -15.62
N GLY A 68 -10.60 11.53 -15.94
CA GLY A 68 -9.77 10.36 -16.15
C GLY A 68 -10.27 9.10 -15.45
N PRO A 69 -9.46 8.04 -15.44
CA PRO A 69 -9.88 6.71 -15.02
C PRO A 69 -10.38 6.59 -13.58
N LEU A 70 -10.07 7.56 -12.71
CA LEU A 70 -10.51 7.63 -11.32
C LEU A 70 -11.50 8.79 -11.06
N HIS A 71 -12.18 9.28 -12.09
CA HIS A 71 -13.06 10.45 -12.00
C HIS A 71 -14.05 10.35 -10.85
N GLY A 72 -13.96 11.29 -9.90
CA GLY A 72 -14.87 11.40 -8.76
C GLY A 72 -14.70 10.33 -7.68
N LEU A 73 -13.75 9.42 -7.79
CA LEU A 73 -13.53 8.35 -6.80
C LEU A 73 -12.89 8.91 -5.53
N PRO A 74 -13.57 8.89 -4.36
CA PRO A 74 -12.96 9.23 -3.09
C PRO A 74 -12.01 8.12 -2.66
N MET A 75 -10.80 8.50 -2.18
CA MET A 75 -9.82 7.57 -1.66
C MET A 75 -8.93 8.19 -0.60
N THR A 76 -8.30 7.35 0.20
CA THR A 76 -7.25 7.76 1.14
C THR A 76 -5.87 7.35 0.62
N VAL A 77 -4.82 7.87 1.24
CA VAL A 77 -3.43 7.49 0.94
C VAL A 77 -2.64 7.31 2.23
N LYS A 78 -1.66 6.42 2.20
CA LYS A 78 -0.76 6.17 3.34
C LYS A 78 -0.14 7.47 3.85
N ASP A 79 -0.06 7.65 5.17
CA ASP A 79 0.54 8.85 5.79
C ASP A 79 2.07 8.93 5.65
N ALA A 80 2.62 8.19 4.73
CA ALA A 80 3.99 8.33 4.24
C ALA A 80 4.08 9.18 2.97
N TYR A 81 2.97 9.54 2.31
CA TYR A 81 2.98 10.36 1.09
C TYR A 81 2.54 11.78 1.38
N GLU A 82 3.32 12.75 0.93
CA GLU A 82 2.97 14.17 1.03
C GLU A 82 1.72 14.47 0.19
N VAL A 83 0.72 15.05 0.85
CA VAL A 83 -0.50 15.59 0.21
C VAL A 83 -0.56 17.08 0.48
N GLU A 84 -0.54 17.91 -0.56
CA GLU A 84 -0.58 19.36 -0.43
C GLU A 84 -1.72 19.82 0.48
N GLY A 85 -1.38 20.57 1.51
CA GLY A 85 -2.31 21.12 2.48
C GLY A 85 -2.90 20.14 3.49
N ILE A 86 -2.56 18.83 3.46
CA ILE A 86 -2.97 17.85 4.47
C ILE A 86 -1.76 17.46 5.31
N VAL A 87 -1.90 17.50 6.63
CA VAL A 87 -0.84 17.07 7.55
C VAL A 87 -0.33 15.69 7.14
N THR A 88 0.98 15.54 7.01
CA THR A 88 1.66 14.30 6.65
C THR A 88 2.81 14.06 7.61
N THR A 89 2.74 12.97 8.38
CA THR A 89 3.63 12.79 9.52
C THR A 89 4.66 11.68 9.33
N GLY A 90 4.41 10.71 8.45
CA GLY A 90 5.20 9.48 8.39
C GLY A 90 5.25 8.74 9.73
N GLY A 91 4.26 8.94 10.62
CA GLY A 91 4.23 8.41 11.98
C GLY A 91 5.26 9.03 12.93
N SER A 92 5.94 10.11 12.53
CA SER A 92 7.01 10.74 13.30
C SER A 92 6.50 11.95 14.10
N PRO A 93 6.64 11.98 15.44
CA PRO A 93 6.31 13.15 16.25
C PRO A 93 7.04 14.43 15.80
N LYS A 94 8.21 14.27 15.19
CA LYS A 94 8.99 15.41 14.65
C LYS A 94 8.25 16.12 13.50
N TRP A 95 7.38 15.41 12.78
CA TRP A 95 6.65 15.94 11.63
C TRP A 95 5.13 16.03 11.85
N LYS A 96 4.69 15.96 13.11
CA LYS A 96 3.26 15.96 13.46
C LYS A 96 2.47 17.16 12.95
N ASP A 97 3.15 18.29 12.72
CA ASP A 97 2.55 19.54 12.24
C ASP A 97 3.02 19.88 10.81
N HIS A 98 3.66 18.92 10.10
CA HIS A 98 4.14 19.17 8.74
C HIS A 98 2.99 19.17 7.74
N VAL A 99 2.79 20.32 7.09
CA VAL A 99 1.82 20.52 6.01
C VAL A 99 2.58 20.71 4.69
N PRO A 100 2.57 19.71 3.80
CA PRO A 100 3.24 19.81 2.50
C PRO A 100 2.71 20.93 1.62
N GLN A 101 3.61 21.57 0.86
CA GLN A 101 3.27 22.61 -0.12
C GLN A 101 3.10 22.07 -1.55
N ARG A 102 3.17 20.75 -1.69
CA ARG A 102 3.00 20.03 -2.97
C ARG A 102 2.67 18.57 -2.70
N HIS A 103 2.02 17.96 -3.66
CA HIS A 103 1.76 16.53 -3.62
C HIS A 103 3.02 15.69 -3.87
N ALA A 104 3.08 14.52 -3.23
CA ALA A 104 3.90 13.41 -3.71
C ALA A 104 3.51 13.02 -5.14
N GLU A 105 4.45 12.46 -5.91
CA GLU A 105 4.19 12.15 -7.32
C GLU A 105 3.05 11.14 -7.53
N VAL A 106 2.95 10.13 -6.67
CA VAL A 106 1.81 9.21 -6.69
C VAL A 106 0.48 9.92 -6.48
N VAL A 107 0.43 10.91 -5.58
CA VAL A 107 -0.77 11.71 -5.30
C VAL A 107 -1.10 12.63 -6.48
N GLN A 108 -0.10 13.24 -7.12
CA GLN A 108 -0.30 14.04 -8.34
C GLN A 108 -0.96 13.21 -9.44
N ARG A 109 -0.49 11.98 -9.67
CA ARG A 109 -1.07 11.08 -10.69
C ARG A 109 -2.49 10.68 -10.37
N LEU A 110 -2.77 10.33 -9.11
CA LEU A 110 -4.12 9.98 -8.68
C LEU A 110 -5.10 11.14 -8.85
N THR A 111 -4.69 12.33 -8.40
CA THR A 111 -5.54 13.54 -8.52
C THR A 111 -5.72 13.99 -9.97
N ALA A 112 -4.69 13.86 -10.81
CA ALA A 112 -4.78 14.13 -12.24
C ALA A 112 -5.69 13.13 -12.97
N ALA A 113 -5.73 11.88 -12.50
CA ALA A 113 -6.66 10.85 -12.99
C ALA A 113 -8.10 11.01 -12.47
N GLY A 114 -8.37 12.04 -11.67
CA GLY A 114 -9.71 12.39 -11.20
C GLY A 114 -10.04 11.90 -9.78
N ALA A 115 -9.14 11.26 -9.05
CA ALA A 115 -9.37 10.84 -7.68
C ALA A 115 -9.55 12.03 -6.72
N ILE A 116 -10.32 11.79 -5.66
CA ILE A 116 -10.55 12.71 -4.56
C ILE A 116 -9.83 12.16 -3.34
N VAL A 117 -8.61 12.63 -3.08
CA VAL A 117 -7.84 12.23 -1.89
C VAL A 117 -8.40 13.01 -0.70
N PHE A 118 -9.15 12.32 0.18
CA PHE A 118 -9.86 12.95 1.30
C PHE A 118 -9.24 12.70 2.67
N GLY A 119 -8.20 11.86 2.77
CA GLY A 119 -7.57 11.57 4.06
C GLY A 119 -6.31 10.74 3.97
N LYS A 120 -5.74 10.50 5.16
CA LYS A 120 -4.49 9.78 5.37
C LYS A 120 -4.71 8.57 6.26
N THR A 121 -4.02 7.47 5.96
CA THR A 121 -4.09 6.23 6.74
C THR A 121 -2.85 6.01 7.58
N ASN A 122 -3.03 5.43 8.77
CA ASN A 122 -2.01 5.28 9.79
C ASN A 122 -0.82 4.43 9.34
N VAL A 123 0.34 4.74 9.89
CA VAL A 123 1.63 4.07 9.63
C VAL A 123 2.42 3.92 10.93
N PRO A 124 3.34 2.97 11.06
CA PRO A 124 4.32 2.99 12.16
C PRO A 124 5.33 4.12 11.96
N TYR A 125 6.07 4.45 13.02
CA TYR A 125 7.14 5.44 12.97
C TYR A 125 8.06 5.21 11.77
N LEU A 126 8.15 6.20 10.88
CA LEU A 126 8.94 6.20 9.64
C LEU A 126 8.74 4.96 8.74
N SER A 127 7.56 4.36 8.79
CA SER A 127 7.24 3.11 8.08
C SER A 127 8.15 1.93 8.43
N GLY A 128 8.75 1.91 9.63
CA GLY A 128 9.81 1.00 10.04
C GLY A 128 9.37 -0.27 10.78
N ASP A 129 8.08 -0.65 10.75
CA ASP A 129 7.57 -1.83 11.46
C ASP A 129 6.55 -2.59 10.60
N TRP A 130 6.38 -3.88 10.89
CA TRP A 130 5.31 -4.75 10.36
C TRP A 130 4.04 -4.74 11.21
N GLN A 131 3.94 -3.82 12.15
CA GLN A 131 2.76 -3.45 12.89
C GLN A 131 2.47 -1.97 12.67
N THR A 132 1.22 -1.54 12.86
CA THR A 132 0.84 -0.14 12.60
C THR A 132 0.45 0.55 13.90
N TYR A 133 1.37 1.32 14.42
CA TYR A 133 1.21 2.17 15.60
C TYR A 133 2.26 3.28 15.63
N ASN A 134 1.93 4.40 16.26
CA ASN A 134 2.88 5.48 16.52
C ASN A 134 2.40 6.35 17.70
N GLU A 135 3.26 7.24 18.16
CA GLU A 135 2.99 8.11 19.32
C GLU A 135 1.96 9.21 19.04
N ILE A 136 1.69 9.54 17.77
CA ILE A 136 0.78 10.62 17.38
C ILE A 136 -0.66 10.11 17.40
N PHE A 137 -0.91 8.97 16.73
CA PHE A 137 -2.22 8.47 16.42
C PHE A 137 -2.59 7.18 17.16
N GLY A 138 -1.62 6.53 17.83
CA GLY A 138 -1.84 5.25 18.51
C GLY A 138 -1.85 4.06 17.56
N VAL A 139 -2.52 2.99 17.97
CA VAL A 139 -2.53 1.68 17.31
C VAL A 139 -3.69 1.57 16.33
N THR A 140 -3.42 0.99 15.17
CA THR A 140 -4.46 0.52 14.24
C THR A 140 -4.77 -0.94 14.49
N ASN A 141 -6.05 -1.27 14.60
CA ASN A 141 -6.56 -2.62 14.82
C ASN A 141 -6.95 -3.29 13.50
N ASN A 142 -6.87 -4.62 13.47
CA ASN A 142 -7.34 -5.40 12.34
C ASN A 142 -8.89 -5.43 12.32
N PRO A 143 -9.55 -5.07 11.20
CA PRO A 143 -11.02 -5.05 11.13
C PRO A 143 -11.71 -6.39 11.36
N TRP A 144 -11.01 -7.51 11.19
CA TRP A 144 -11.53 -8.85 11.43
C TRP A 144 -11.47 -9.28 12.89
N ASP A 145 -10.48 -8.75 13.63
CA ASP A 145 -10.30 -9.00 15.07
C ASP A 145 -9.51 -7.81 15.66
N TYR A 146 -10.20 -6.96 16.38
CA TYR A 146 -9.63 -5.74 16.97
C TYR A 146 -8.51 -5.98 17.99
N THR A 147 -8.27 -7.23 18.38
CA THR A 147 -7.14 -7.62 19.24
C THR A 147 -5.87 -7.96 18.46
N LYS A 148 -5.94 -7.95 17.14
CA LYS A 148 -4.85 -8.31 16.23
C LYS A 148 -4.31 -7.11 15.47
N THR A 149 -3.07 -7.23 15.03
CA THR A 149 -2.45 -6.24 14.15
C THR A 149 -2.99 -6.36 12.72
N PRO A 150 -3.18 -5.24 11.99
CA PRO A 150 -3.48 -5.27 10.56
C PRO A 150 -2.24 -5.53 9.70
N GLY A 151 -1.06 -5.77 10.34
CA GLY A 151 0.22 -5.75 9.67
C GLY A 151 0.76 -4.33 9.52
N GLY A 152 1.84 -4.17 8.75
CA GLY A 152 2.55 -2.90 8.55
C GLY A 152 3.57 -2.99 7.40
N SER A 153 4.07 -1.87 6.99
CA SER A 153 3.82 -0.50 7.45
C SER A 153 2.58 0.16 6.84
N SER A 154 1.97 -0.39 5.78
CA SER A 154 0.70 0.11 5.23
C SER A 154 -0.52 -0.54 5.90
N GLY A 155 -0.47 -0.75 7.23
CA GLY A 155 -1.55 -1.43 7.96
C GLY A 155 -2.80 -0.58 8.07
N GLY A 156 -2.69 0.75 8.22
CA GLY A 156 -3.82 1.66 8.12
C GLY A 156 -4.51 1.58 6.76
N SER A 157 -3.74 1.52 5.67
CA SER A 157 -4.26 1.38 4.30
C SER A 157 -5.07 0.08 4.13
N ALA A 158 -4.48 -1.06 4.52
CA ALA A 158 -5.15 -2.36 4.41
C ALA A 158 -6.39 -2.45 5.31
N ALA A 159 -6.31 -1.93 6.55
CA ALA A 159 -7.44 -1.88 7.46
C ALA A 159 -8.56 -0.98 6.96
N ALA A 160 -8.24 0.17 6.34
CA ALA A 160 -9.22 1.06 5.73
C ALA A 160 -9.97 0.38 4.58
N ILE A 161 -9.26 -0.33 3.69
CA ILE A 161 -9.88 -1.12 2.60
C ILE A 161 -10.77 -2.23 3.16
N ALA A 162 -10.27 -3.03 4.11
CA ALA A 162 -11.01 -4.15 4.69
C ALA A 162 -12.24 -3.67 5.49
N GLY A 163 -12.12 -2.54 6.21
CA GLY A 163 -13.21 -1.90 6.95
C GLY A 163 -14.24 -1.18 6.08
N GLY A 164 -14.02 -1.04 4.77
CA GLY A 164 -14.89 -0.30 3.86
C GLY A 164 -14.79 1.22 4.02
N LEU A 165 -13.70 1.74 4.57
CA LEU A 165 -13.49 3.17 4.80
C LEU A 165 -13.00 3.89 3.53
N THR A 166 -12.43 3.17 2.61
CA THR A 166 -11.94 3.64 1.31
C THR A 166 -12.01 2.51 0.28
N PRO A 167 -12.24 2.78 -1.00
CA PRO A 167 -12.25 1.74 -2.04
C PRO A 167 -10.87 1.43 -2.60
N LEU A 168 -9.95 2.37 -2.54
CA LEU A 168 -8.61 2.29 -3.11
C LEU A 168 -7.60 2.98 -2.21
N GLU A 169 -6.38 2.47 -2.18
CA GLU A 169 -5.27 2.99 -1.38
C GLU A 169 -3.93 2.86 -2.11
N VAL A 170 -2.98 3.71 -1.73
CA VAL A 170 -1.57 3.56 -2.12
C VAL A 170 -0.69 3.51 -0.90
N GLY A 171 -0.05 2.35 -0.72
CA GLY A 171 0.96 2.09 0.28
C GLY A 171 2.38 2.12 -0.29
N SER A 172 3.34 1.71 0.53
CA SER A 172 4.74 1.52 0.12
C SER A 172 5.30 0.23 0.69
N ASP A 173 6.26 -0.38 -0.02
CA ASP A 173 6.84 -1.67 0.33
C ASP A 173 8.35 -1.66 0.11
N ILE A 174 9.10 -1.88 1.17
CA ILE A 174 10.54 -2.13 1.12
C ILE A 174 10.87 -3.57 1.57
N GLY A 175 10.17 -4.04 2.60
CA GLY A 175 10.36 -5.35 3.23
C GLY A 175 9.06 -6.11 3.45
N GLY A 176 8.01 -5.87 2.64
CA GLY A 176 6.70 -6.51 2.79
C GLY A 176 5.55 -5.56 3.11
N SER A 177 5.80 -4.26 3.20
CA SER A 177 4.86 -3.30 3.80
C SER A 177 3.57 -3.00 3.00
N VAL A 178 3.38 -3.53 1.80
CA VAL A 178 2.09 -3.64 1.09
C VAL A 178 1.55 -5.07 1.23
N ARG A 179 2.41 -6.06 1.03
CA ARG A 179 2.03 -7.49 0.96
C ARG A 179 1.61 -8.05 2.32
N ILE A 180 2.34 -7.75 3.39
CA ILE A 180 2.04 -8.21 4.76
C ILE A 180 0.67 -7.70 5.24
N PRO A 181 0.39 -6.38 5.22
CA PRO A 181 -0.92 -5.91 5.65
C PRO A 181 -2.05 -6.35 4.72
N ALA A 182 -1.82 -6.48 3.41
CA ALA A 182 -2.80 -7.06 2.50
C ALA A 182 -3.18 -8.48 2.89
N HIS A 183 -2.20 -9.32 3.23
CA HIS A 183 -2.42 -10.68 3.73
C HIS A 183 -3.17 -10.68 5.07
N PHE A 184 -2.78 -9.85 6.04
CA PHE A 184 -3.37 -9.82 7.38
C PHE A 184 -4.81 -9.31 7.38
N CYS A 185 -5.15 -8.40 6.47
CA CYS A 185 -6.49 -7.83 6.35
C CYS A 185 -7.36 -8.51 5.27
N GLY A 186 -6.84 -9.50 4.53
CA GLY A 186 -7.59 -10.21 3.50
C GLY A 186 -7.98 -9.33 2.32
N VAL A 187 -7.09 -8.43 1.91
CA VAL A 187 -7.26 -7.55 0.75
C VAL A 187 -6.18 -7.80 -0.30
N TYR A 188 -6.34 -7.26 -1.50
CA TYR A 188 -5.34 -7.35 -2.54
C TYR A 188 -4.28 -6.26 -2.37
N GLY A 189 -3.00 -6.62 -2.50
CA GLY A 189 -1.87 -5.69 -2.50
C GLY A 189 -0.90 -6.02 -3.63
N HIS A 190 -0.50 -5.02 -4.40
CA HIS A 190 0.46 -5.20 -5.48
C HIS A 190 1.77 -4.47 -5.17
N LYS A 191 2.84 -5.24 -5.02
CA LYS A 191 4.21 -4.70 -5.00
C LYS A 191 4.78 -4.75 -6.43
N PRO A 192 4.83 -3.62 -7.15
CA PRO A 192 5.39 -3.60 -8.50
C PRO A 192 6.89 -3.84 -8.52
N SER A 193 7.45 -3.94 -9.71
CA SER A 193 8.90 -3.92 -9.89
C SER A 193 9.47 -2.58 -9.44
N TYR A 194 10.75 -2.61 -9.05
CA TYR A 194 11.46 -1.41 -8.62
C TYR A 194 11.42 -0.33 -9.71
N ASP A 195 11.24 0.92 -9.29
CA ASP A 195 11.24 2.13 -10.13
C ASP A 195 10.14 2.18 -11.22
N LEU A 196 9.12 1.31 -11.13
CA LEU A 196 7.97 1.35 -12.04
C LEU A 196 7.01 2.50 -11.70
N ILE A 197 6.92 2.84 -10.42
CA ILE A 197 6.11 3.95 -9.89
C ILE A 197 7.06 4.90 -9.16
N PRO A 198 7.14 6.18 -9.56
CA PRO A 198 7.94 7.18 -8.85
C PRO A 198 7.45 7.39 -7.42
N ILE A 199 8.39 7.54 -6.47
CA ILE A 199 8.06 7.67 -5.04
C ILE A 199 8.46 9.02 -4.44
N ARG A 200 8.82 10.02 -5.24
CA ARG A 200 9.14 11.37 -4.76
C ARG A 200 8.00 11.92 -3.90
N GLY A 201 8.35 12.47 -2.73
CA GLY A 201 7.38 12.94 -1.73
C GLY A 201 6.92 11.85 -0.76
N HIS A 202 7.59 10.69 -0.72
CA HIS A 202 7.45 9.69 0.32
C HIS A 202 8.30 10.06 1.55
N LEU A 203 7.83 9.76 2.76
CA LEU A 203 8.52 9.94 4.03
C LEU A 203 8.85 8.56 4.66
N PRO A 204 10.12 8.29 5.06
CA PRO A 204 11.34 9.06 4.78
C PRO A 204 11.71 9.02 3.29
N PRO A 205 12.52 9.93 2.76
CA PRO A 205 13.40 10.92 3.42
C PRO A 205 12.65 12.09 4.08
N PRO A 206 13.36 13.06 4.74
CA PRO A 206 12.71 14.18 5.39
C PRO A 206 11.79 14.99 4.48
N PRO A 207 10.73 15.63 5.05
CA PRO A 207 9.80 16.47 4.32
C PRO A 207 10.46 17.47 3.38
N GLY A 208 9.89 17.65 2.20
CA GLY A 208 10.39 18.58 1.19
C GLY A 208 11.66 18.12 0.49
N SER A 209 12.17 16.94 0.75
CA SER A 209 13.30 16.37 0.02
C SER A 209 12.96 16.24 -1.47
N LEU A 210 13.90 16.68 -2.30
CA LEU A 210 13.83 16.50 -3.76
C LEU A 210 14.48 15.19 -4.20
N SER A 211 15.31 14.60 -3.33
CA SER A 211 15.92 13.32 -3.64
C SER A 211 14.82 12.27 -3.69
N GLU A 212 14.83 11.50 -4.73
CA GLU A 212 14.08 10.27 -4.78
C GLU A 212 14.75 9.30 -3.81
N ASN A 213 13.92 8.46 -3.20
CA ASN A 213 14.45 7.47 -2.30
C ASN A 213 15.32 6.49 -3.10
N ASP A 214 16.63 6.55 -2.92
CA ASP A 214 17.59 5.64 -3.55
C ASP A 214 17.54 4.21 -2.95
N THR A 215 16.54 3.95 -2.10
CA THR A 215 16.32 2.63 -1.52
C THR A 215 15.54 1.73 -2.48
N ILE A 216 15.43 0.45 -2.13
CA ILE A 216 14.60 -0.53 -2.85
C ILE A 216 13.09 -0.38 -2.56
N THR A 217 12.66 0.72 -1.97
CA THR A 217 11.25 1.01 -1.68
C THR A 217 10.46 1.21 -2.97
N VAL A 218 9.26 0.64 -3.01
CA VAL A 218 8.31 0.84 -4.10
C VAL A 218 6.97 1.33 -3.57
N ALA A 219 6.28 2.16 -4.34
CA ALA A 219 4.87 2.45 -4.12
C ALA A 219 4.04 1.28 -4.66
N GLY A 220 2.92 0.96 -4.00
CA GLY A 220 2.06 -0.11 -4.45
C GLY A 220 0.61 0.09 -4.01
N PRO A 221 -0.37 -0.17 -4.90
CA PRO A 221 -1.78 -0.07 -4.59
C PRO A 221 -2.27 -1.21 -3.70
N LEU A 222 -3.30 -0.91 -2.88
CA LEU A 222 -4.11 -1.87 -2.15
C LEU A 222 -5.59 -1.66 -2.53
N ALA A 223 -6.33 -2.75 -2.67
CA ALA A 223 -7.72 -2.70 -3.11
C ALA A 223 -8.50 -3.97 -2.73
N ARG A 224 -9.79 -4.01 -3.07
CA ARG A 224 -10.65 -5.20 -2.88
C ARG A 224 -10.67 -6.17 -4.06
N SER A 225 -10.07 -5.81 -5.20
CA SER A 225 -9.99 -6.69 -6.36
C SER A 225 -8.67 -6.55 -7.12
N ALA A 226 -8.32 -7.56 -7.90
CA ALA A 226 -7.17 -7.50 -8.81
C ALA A 226 -7.39 -6.48 -9.94
N ALA A 227 -8.63 -6.31 -10.41
CA ALA A 227 -8.98 -5.29 -11.41
C ALA A 227 -8.72 -3.87 -10.91
N ASP A 228 -8.97 -3.59 -9.62
CA ASP A 228 -8.67 -2.29 -9.03
C ASP A 228 -7.16 -2.05 -8.93
N LEU A 229 -6.36 -3.11 -8.67
CA LEU A 229 -4.90 -3.00 -8.69
C LEU A 229 -4.38 -2.69 -10.09
N GLU A 230 -4.95 -3.31 -11.14
CA GLU A 230 -4.62 -3.02 -12.53
C GLU A 230 -4.99 -1.57 -12.90
N LEU A 231 -6.19 -1.13 -12.51
CA LEU A 231 -6.64 0.26 -12.68
C LEU A 231 -5.67 1.25 -12.02
N ALA A 232 -5.34 1.02 -10.75
CA ALA A 232 -4.41 1.88 -10.02
C ALA A 232 -3.01 1.87 -10.64
N LEU A 233 -2.49 0.70 -11.04
CA LEU A 233 -1.19 0.57 -11.68
C LEU A 233 -1.15 1.34 -13.01
N SER A 234 -2.21 1.32 -13.80
CA SER A 234 -2.31 2.04 -15.08
C SER A 234 -2.21 3.56 -14.90
N VAL A 235 -2.61 4.08 -13.73
CA VAL A 235 -2.51 5.50 -13.36
C VAL A 235 -1.15 5.84 -12.78
N LEU A 236 -0.61 4.96 -11.94
CA LEU A 236 0.57 5.24 -11.13
C LEU A 236 1.90 4.98 -11.86
N ALA A 237 1.94 3.96 -12.74
CA ALA A 237 3.17 3.54 -13.39
C ALA A 237 3.59 4.48 -14.53
N GLY A 238 4.88 4.70 -14.65
CA GLY A 238 5.46 5.53 -15.72
C GLY A 238 6.71 6.29 -15.28
N PRO A 239 7.33 7.05 -16.21
CA PRO A 239 8.51 7.85 -15.94
C PRO A 239 8.24 8.89 -14.86
N ARG A 240 9.28 9.34 -14.18
CA ARG A 240 9.20 10.52 -13.29
C ARG A 240 8.77 11.74 -14.11
N SER A 241 8.07 12.68 -13.47
CA SER A 241 7.63 13.92 -14.17
C SER A 241 8.77 14.67 -14.85
N SER A 242 9.99 14.58 -14.32
CA SER A 242 11.20 15.13 -14.92
C SER A 242 11.72 14.39 -16.16
N GLU A 243 11.25 13.16 -16.40
CA GLU A 243 11.73 12.24 -17.44
C GLU A 243 10.70 11.98 -18.54
N GLU A 244 9.45 12.40 -18.35
CA GLU A 244 8.32 12.15 -19.28
C GLU A 244 8.55 12.59 -20.71
N GLN A 245 9.46 13.57 -20.94
CA GLN A 245 9.86 13.98 -22.28
C GLN A 245 10.85 13.01 -22.93
N GLY A 246 11.57 12.22 -22.13
CA GLY A 246 12.64 11.35 -22.62
C GLY A 246 12.20 9.93 -22.93
N TRP A 247 11.20 9.41 -22.20
CA TRP A 247 10.73 8.05 -22.40
C TRP A 247 9.29 7.84 -21.89
N GLN A 248 8.68 6.76 -22.33
CA GLN A 248 7.33 6.34 -21.92
C GLN A 248 7.34 4.87 -21.53
N LEU A 249 6.55 4.54 -20.51
CA LEU A 249 6.33 3.15 -20.11
C LEU A 249 5.31 2.50 -21.05
N HIS A 250 5.66 1.34 -21.59
CA HIS A 250 4.75 0.49 -22.30
C HIS A 250 4.73 -0.90 -21.66
N LEU A 251 3.67 -1.19 -20.91
CA LEU A 251 3.44 -2.51 -20.34
C LEU A 251 2.75 -3.40 -21.39
N PRO A 252 3.28 -4.59 -21.69
CA PRO A 252 2.62 -5.50 -22.62
C PRO A 252 1.28 -5.98 -22.03
N PRO A 253 0.27 -6.23 -22.86
CA PRO A 253 -0.97 -6.85 -22.40
C PRO A 253 -0.73 -8.26 -21.86
N THR A 254 -1.65 -8.76 -21.05
CA THR A 254 -1.58 -10.13 -20.54
C THR A 254 -1.53 -11.13 -21.71
N ARG A 255 -0.62 -12.11 -21.61
CA ARG A 255 -0.41 -13.11 -22.67
C ARG A 255 -1.53 -14.17 -22.72
N HIS A 256 -2.19 -14.42 -21.60
CA HIS A 256 -3.16 -15.51 -21.43
C HIS A 256 -4.50 -14.95 -20.98
N GLN A 257 -5.57 -15.44 -21.60
CA GLN A 257 -6.94 -15.01 -21.30
C GLN A 257 -7.74 -16.09 -20.55
N GLN A 258 -7.26 -17.33 -20.55
CA GLN A 258 -7.95 -18.46 -19.94
C GLN A 258 -7.00 -19.20 -18.98
N LEU A 259 -7.53 -19.68 -17.86
CA LEU A 259 -6.72 -20.37 -16.85
C LEU A 259 -5.94 -21.57 -17.40
N LYS A 260 -6.50 -22.29 -18.37
CA LYS A 260 -5.83 -23.43 -19.02
C LYS A 260 -4.51 -23.09 -19.72
N ASP A 261 -4.30 -21.80 -20.04
CA ASP A 261 -3.09 -21.34 -20.71
C ASP A 261 -1.95 -21.02 -19.72
N PHE A 262 -2.26 -21.01 -18.41
CA PHE A 262 -1.28 -20.72 -17.37
C PHE A 262 -0.56 -21.98 -16.89
N ARG A 263 0.73 -21.85 -16.68
CA ARG A 263 1.56 -22.79 -15.94
C ARG A 263 1.87 -22.16 -14.59
N ILE A 264 1.45 -22.82 -13.52
CA ILE A 264 1.54 -22.34 -12.15
C ILE A 264 2.51 -23.25 -11.39
N ALA A 265 3.56 -22.67 -10.84
CA ALA A 265 4.46 -23.33 -9.93
C ALA A 265 4.01 -23.03 -8.49
N ILE A 266 3.92 -24.06 -7.66
CA ILE A 266 3.68 -23.90 -6.23
C ILE A 266 4.90 -24.36 -5.44
N TRP A 267 5.18 -23.62 -4.39
CA TRP A 267 6.16 -23.99 -3.39
C TRP A 267 5.45 -24.07 -2.04
N PRO A 268 5.08 -25.30 -1.58
CA PRO A 268 4.15 -25.46 -0.47
C PRO A 268 4.76 -25.20 0.91
N GLY A 269 6.06 -24.95 0.98
CA GLY A 269 6.74 -24.63 2.23
C GLY A 269 8.22 -24.93 2.20
N ASP A 270 8.87 -24.63 3.32
CA ASP A 270 10.29 -24.84 3.55
C ASP A 270 10.51 -25.10 5.06
N ASP A 271 11.43 -25.98 5.41
CA ASP A 271 11.71 -26.31 6.82
C ASP A 271 12.17 -25.11 7.65
N PHE A 272 12.79 -24.12 7.01
CA PHE A 272 13.19 -22.87 7.63
C PHE A 272 11.97 -21.96 7.99
N CYS A 273 10.90 -22.03 7.19
CA CYS A 273 9.68 -21.26 7.42
C CYS A 273 8.45 -22.16 7.20
N PRO A 274 8.12 -23.03 8.16
CA PRO A 274 6.99 -23.94 8.04
C PRO A 274 5.66 -23.16 8.01
N LEU A 275 4.74 -23.62 7.17
CA LEU A 275 3.39 -23.06 7.09
C LEU A 275 2.53 -23.63 8.20
N GLU A 276 1.63 -22.80 8.75
CA GLU A 276 0.53 -23.30 9.56
C GLU A 276 -0.38 -24.21 8.72
N THR A 277 -0.91 -25.27 9.33
CA THR A 277 -1.72 -26.27 8.63
C THR A 277 -2.90 -25.67 7.87
N ALA A 278 -3.65 -24.76 8.51
CA ALA A 278 -4.80 -24.11 7.86
C ALA A 278 -4.41 -23.30 6.62
N MET A 279 -3.23 -22.67 6.64
CA MET A 279 -2.70 -21.95 5.48
C MET A 279 -2.26 -22.92 4.37
N ALA A 280 -1.58 -24.00 4.72
CA ALA A 280 -1.16 -25.04 3.78
C ALA A 280 -2.38 -25.67 3.10
N ASP A 281 -3.44 -25.99 3.86
CA ASP A 281 -4.69 -26.52 3.33
C ASP A 281 -5.36 -25.54 2.36
N THR A 282 -5.43 -24.25 2.70
CA THR A 282 -5.99 -23.22 1.83
C THR A 282 -5.22 -23.06 0.51
N ILE A 283 -3.89 -23.13 0.57
CA ILE A 283 -3.04 -23.12 -0.64
C ILE A 283 -3.32 -24.35 -1.49
N GLN A 284 -3.43 -25.53 -0.88
CA GLN A 284 -3.71 -26.78 -1.59
C GLN A 284 -5.11 -26.73 -2.26
N GLU A 285 -6.14 -26.31 -1.52
CA GLU A 285 -7.50 -26.17 -2.06
C GLU A 285 -7.55 -25.21 -3.24
N THR A 286 -6.88 -24.06 -3.13
CA THR A 286 -6.80 -23.06 -4.22
C THR A 286 -6.10 -23.65 -5.43
N THR A 287 -5.02 -24.38 -5.21
CA THR A 287 -4.23 -25.07 -6.24
C THR A 287 -5.06 -26.11 -6.98
N ASP A 288 -5.81 -26.93 -6.25
CA ASP A 288 -6.70 -27.94 -6.81
C ASP A 288 -7.83 -27.32 -7.65
N GLN A 289 -8.37 -26.17 -7.19
CA GLN A 289 -9.39 -25.45 -7.96
C GLN A 289 -8.83 -24.89 -9.28
N LEU A 290 -7.62 -24.32 -9.26
CA LEU A 290 -6.96 -23.85 -10.48
C LEU A 290 -6.68 -24.98 -11.46
N ALA A 291 -6.21 -26.12 -10.98
CA ALA A 291 -6.02 -27.32 -11.80
C ALA A 291 -7.34 -27.84 -12.41
N LYS A 292 -8.44 -27.89 -11.62
CA LYS A 292 -9.77 -28.24 -12.11
C LYS A 292 -10.28 -27.30 -13.19
N GLN A 293 -9.88 -26.04 -13.18
CA GLN A 293 -10.21 -25.06 -14.21
C GLN A 293 -9.26 -25.09 -15.41
N GLY A 294 -8.33 -26.04 -15.44
CA GLY A 294 -7.47 -26.35 -16.57
C GLY A 294 -6.06 -25.80 -16.52
N ALA A 295 -5.69 -25.04 -15.48
CA ALA A 295 -4.31 -24.60 -15.33
C ALA A 295 -3.35 -25.79 -15.14
N THR A 296 -2.15 -25.70 -15.71
CA THR A 296 -1.09 -26.68 -15.43
C THR A 296 -0.41 -26.29 -14.12
N VAL A 297 -0.65 -27.05 -13.06
CA VAL A 297 -0.05 -26.81 -11.75
C VAL A 297 1.06 -27.84 -11.49
N THR A 298 2.20 -27.35 -11.00
CA THR A 298 3.36 -28.19 -10.68
C THR A 298 3.96 -27.73 -9.36
N GLU A 299 4.17 -28.68 -8.46
CA GLU A 299 4.97 -28.42 -7.25
C GLU A 299 6.45 -28.33 -7.66
N VAL A 300 7.13 -27.31 -7.15
CA VAL A 300 8.53 -27.03 -7.48
C VAL A 300 9.33 -26.75 -6.22
N ASN A 301 10.60 -27.16 -6.26
CA ASN A 301 11.62 -26.62 -5.36
C ASN A 301 12.37 -25.54 -6.14
N PRO A 302 12.48 -24.31 -5.64
CA PRO A 302 13.13 -23.21 -6.37
C PRO A 302 14.65 -23.41 -6.55
N GLY A 303 15.26 -24.45 -5.92
CA GLY A 303 16.67 -24.78 -6.07
C GLY A 303 17.63 -23.88 -5.26
N PHE A 304 17.10 -23.11 -4.31
CA PHE A 304 17.89 -22.34 -3.35
C PHE A 304 17.33 -22.50 -1.92
N SER A 305 18.19 -22.33 -0.91
CA SER A 305 17.78 -22.34 0.49
C SER A 305 17.09 -21.04 0.86
N LEU A 306 15.90 -21.13 1.48
CA LEU A 306 15.18 -19.98 2.01
C LEU A 306 15.97 -19.29 3.14
N GLU A 307 16.67 -20.06 3.97
CA GLU A 307 17.55 -19.53 5.03
C GLU A 307 18.66 -18.66 4.43
N MET A 308 19.38 -19.18 3.42
CA MET A 308 20.41 -18.40 2.73
C MET A 308 19.85 -17.15 2.06
N ASN A 309 18.68 -17.26 1.43
CA ASN A 309 18.00 -16.11 0.83
C ASN A 309 17.60 -15.06 1.88
N ASN A 310 17.13 -15.51 3.04
CA ASN A 310 16.77 -14.62 4.15
C ASN A 310 18.00 -13.88 4.68
N ASP A 311 19.13 -14.58 4.88
CA ASP A 311 20.37 -13.96 5.35
C ASP A 311 20.90 -12.94 4.34
N LEU A 312 20.86 -13.26 3.05
CA LEU A 312 21.24 -12.34 1.98
C LEU A 312 20.31 -11.11 1.94
N PHE A 313 18.98 -11.33 2.06
CA PHE A 313 18.01 -10.24 2.11
C PHE A 313 18.31 -9.28 3.26
N TRP A 314 18.48 -9.79 4.49
CA TRP A 314 18.75 -8.93 5.65
C TRP A 314 20.08 -8.18 5.54
N ASN A 315 21.12 -8.79 5.00
CA ASN A 315 22.40 -8.12 4.78
C ASN A 315 22.28 -6.95 3.79
N LEU A 316 21.59 -7.15 2.67
CA LEU A 316 21.37 -6.10 1.68
C LEU A 316 20.40 -5.02 2.18
N PHE A 317 19.32 -5.42 2.85
CA PHE A 317 18.32 -4.54 3.41
C PHE A 317 18.91 -3.61 4.48
N ASN A 318 19.67 -4.17 5.42
CA ASN A 318 20.32 -3.40 6.47
C ASN A 318 21.38 -2.44 5.92
N ALA A 319 22.12 -2.84 4.89
CA ALA A 319 23.08 -1.96 4.23
C ALA A 319 22.40 -0.71 3.61
N VAL A 320 21.19 -0.88 3.04
CA VAL A 320 20.42 0.23 2.47
C VAL A 320 19.84 1.11 3.58
N ILE A 321 19.19 0.52 4.59
CA ILE A 321 18.54 1.28 5.67
C ILE A 321 19.57 2.03 6.54
N ALA A 322 20.71 1.41 6.81
CA ALA A 322 21.75 2.01 7.66
C ALA A 322 22.24 3.36 7.13
N THR A 323 22.18 3.62 5.84
CA THR A 323 22.58 4.90 5.25
C THR A 323 21.75 6.08 5.75
N GLY A 324 20.53 5.84 6.23
CA GLY A 324 19.62 6.86 6.77
C GLY A 324 19.72 7.06 8.28
N PHE A 325 20.48 6.24 9.01
CA PHE A 325 20.59 6.34 10.45
C PHE A 325 21.63 7.40 10.88
N PRO A 326 21.34 8.18 11.95
CA PRO A 326 22.34 9.00 12.59
C PRO A 326 23.54 8.15 13.08
N GLN A 327 24.75 8.72 13.01
CA GLN A 327 25.98 8.01 13.42
C GLN A 327 25.88 7.44 14.85
N GLN A 328 25.25 8.18 15.77
CA GLN A 328 25.05 7.71 17.15
C GLN A 328 24.27 6.40 17.22
N VAL A 329 23.23 6.24 16.40
CA VAL A 329 22.43 5.01 16.34
C VAL A 329 23.28 3.84 15.83
N LEU A 330 24.12 4.08 14.83
CA LEU A 330 25.03 3.08 14.31
C LEU A 330 26.07 2.67 15.35
N ASP A 331 26.61 3.63 16.11
CA ASP A 331 27.57 3.37 17.19
C ASP A 331 26.92 2.57 18.33
N ASP A 332 25.68 2.90 18.71
CA ASP A 332 24.92 2.16 19.72
C ASP A 332 24.63 0.71 19.27
N MET A 333 24.25 0.53 18.01
CA MET A 333 24.07 -0.81 17.42
C MET A 333 25.38 -1.62 17.43
N GLN A 334 26.52 -1.00 17.10
CA GLN A 334 27.82 -1.66 17.15
C GLN A 334 28.22 -2.06 18.57
N GLN A 335 27.88 -1.25 19.57
CA GLN A 335 28.12 -1.60 20.97
C GLN A 335 27.22 -2.77 21.43
N LEU A 336 25.96 -2.77 21.04
CA LEU A 336 25.05 -3.90 21.31
C LEU A 336 25.59 -5.18 20.70
N LEU A 337 26.04 -5.15 19.44
CA LEU A 337 26.67 -6.30 18.76
C LEU A 337 27.91 -6.83 19.50
N LYS A 338 28.79 -5.95 20.00
CA LYS A 338 29.99 -6.34 20.74
C LYS A 338 29.70 -6.98 22.09
N ASN A 339 28.55 -6.62 22.69
CA ASN A 339 28.13 -7.08 24.01
C ASN A 339 27.14 -8.27 23.95
N SER A 340 26.68 -8.64 22.76
CA SER A 340 25.78 -9.79 22.55
C SER A 340 26.60 -11.11 22.51
N ASP A 341 26.04 -12.14 23.14
CA ASP A 341 26.58 -13.48 23.05
C ASP A 341 26.44 -13.96 21.59
N PRO A 342 27.52 -14.33 20.88
CA PRO A 342 27.48 -14.79 19.50
C PRO A 342 26.63 -16.06 19.31
N ASP A 343 26.37 -16.81 20.38
CA ASP A 343 25.55 -18.03 20.35
C ASP A 343 24.05 -17.74 20.59
N VAL A 344 23.70 -16.52 21.03
CA VAL A 344 22.32 -16.09 21.17
C VAL A 344 21.84 -15.45 19.87
N LYS A 345 20.95 -16.15 19.17
CA LYS A 345 20.24 -15.62 17.99
C LYS A 345 19.19 -14.59 18.43
N ASP A 346 19.65 -13.45 18.96
CA ASP A 346 18.74 -12.34 19.30
C ASP A 346 18.28 -11.65 17.99
N PRO A 347 16.98 -11.67 17.67
CA PRO A 347 16.45 -11.05 16.45
C PRO A 347 16.67 -9.54 16.38
N ARG A 348 17.02 -8.87 17.49
CA ARG A 348 17.38 -7.44 17.52
C ARG A 348 18.79 -7.15 17.07
N VAL A 349 19.62 -8.17 16.92
CA VAL A 349 21.06 -8.08 16.69
C VAL A 349 21.46 -8.69 15.32
N ARG A 350 20.48 -9.22 14.59
CA ARG A 350 20.68 -9.77 13.22
C ARG A 350 20.50 -8.74 12.13
#